data_06a75460c692d6df06251221f0b5b33c
#
_entry.id   06a75460c692d6df06251221f0b5b33c
#
_cell.length_a   1.000
_cell.length_b   1.000
_cell.length_c   1.000
_cell.angle_alpha   90.00
_cell.angle_beta   90.00
_cell.angle_gamma   90.00
#
_symmetry.space_group_name_H-M   'P 1'
#
loop_
_entity.id
_entity.type
_entity.pdbx_description
1 polymer ?
#
loop_
_entity_poly.entity_id
_entity_poly.type
_entity_poly.pdbx_seq_one_letter_code
_entity_poly.pdbx_strand_id
1 'polypeptide(L)'
;MTTLISPDSLDLKHNLGTRPIKAVRNPGFPDAGAAVREQTHTRPTGAVDVLLVNPPSPDGGVWIRTQHRVGRRSREEMVWPQVSLAQLAAMLDGGASFQIVDCIAEHMTWEAFETLVRQAMPKVYLTQVTAPTLTNDMRGVMLAKSLGAQTVAFGTHVTPMPMETMRDFPALDLIVRGEPEL
;
A
#
# COMPACT_ATOMS: atom_id res chain seq x y z
N MET A 1 -14.12 14.98 5.94
CA MET A 1 -13.15 16.09 6.05
C MET A 1 -12.10 15.65 7.05
N THR A 2 -11.04 15.05 6.56
CA THR A 2 -10.01 14.43 7.41
C THR A 2 -8.94 15.48 7.71
N THR A 3 -8.84 15.92 8.95
CA THR A 3 -7.81 16.85 9.39
C THR A 3 -6.69 16.04 10.04
N LEU A 4 -5.54 16.03 9.42
CA LEU A 4 -4.32 15.50 10.00
C LEU A 4 -3.83 16.40 11.13
N ILE A 5 -3.58 15.81 12.27
CA ILE A 5 -3.16 16.52 13.48
C ILE A 5 -1.81 16.00 13.89
N SER A 6 -0.91 16.93 14.07
CA SER A 6 0.41 16.69 14.59
C SER A 6 0.51 17.16 16.03
N PRO A 7 1.25 16.45 16.89
CA PRO A 7 1.65 16.95 18.19
C PRO A 7 2.68 18.08 18.06
N ASP A 8 2.83 18.84 19.10
CA ASP A 8 3.45 20.15 19.32
C ASP A 8 4.88 20.42 18.81
N SER A 9 5.41 19.71 17.84
CA SER A 9 6.81 19.88 17.43
C SER A 9 7.13 19.75 15.93
N LEU A 10 6.15 19.81 15.04
CA LEU A 10 6.43 19.85 13.60
C LEU A 10 6.37 21.28 13.07
N ASP A 11 7.50 21.98 13.19
CA ASP A 11 7.78 23.17 12.37
C ASP A 11 8.01 22.74 10.92
N LEU A 12 6.94 22.66 10.15
CA LEU A 12 7.03 22.51 8.72
C LEU A 12 7.43 23.86 8.12
N LYS A 13 8.74 24.06 7.96
CA LYS A 13 9.27 25.16 7.16
C LYS A 13 9.00 24.89 5.70
N HIS A 14 7.93 25.42 5.20
CA HIS A 14 7.67 25.44 3.77
C HIS A 14 8.54 26.51 3.10
N ASN A 15 9.17 26.17 1.97
CA ASN A 15 9.99 27.05 1.14
C ASN A 15 9.20 28.17 0.40
N LEU A 16 8.00 28.45 0.82
CA LEU A 16 7.13 29.51 0.31
C LEU A 16 6.78 30.47 1.45
N GLY A 17 7.80 31.22 1.93
CA GLY A 17 7.59 32.41 2.79
C GLY A 17 7.09 32.10 4.19
N THR A 18 7.95 32.07 5.09
CA THR A 18 8.02 32.68 6.44
C THR A 18 6.83 32.62 7.42
N ARG A 19 5.82 31.77 7.27
CA ARG A 19 4.87 31.56 8.38
C ARG A 19 4.81 30.08 8.75
N PRO A 20 5.17 29.70 9.98
CA PRO A 20 4.99 28.33 10.44
C PRO A 20 3.50 27.99 10.47
N ILE A 21 3.13 26.88 9.85
CA ILE A 21 1.79 26.32 9.97
C ILE A 21 1.72 25.69 11.38
N LYS A 22 0.99 26.33 12.28
CA LYS A 22 0.67 25.72 13.57
C LYS A 22 -0.32 24.60 13.37
N ALA A 23 0.07 23.38 13.66
CA ALA A 23 -0.83 22.25 13.70
C ALA A 23 -1.88 22.46 14.81
N VAL A 24 -3.16 22.30 14.46
CA VAL A 24 -4.27 22.40 15.41
C VAL A 24 -4.58 21.00 15.93
N ARG A 25 -4.50 20.83 17.25
CA ARG A 25 -4.82 19.56 17.91
C ARG A 25 -6.34 19.33 17.92
N ASN A 26 -6.78 18.16 17.51
CA ASN A 26 -8.16 17.73 17.71
C ASN A 26 -8.28 17.03 19.08
N PRO A 27 -9.01 17.60 20.05
CA PRO A 27 -9.07 17.07 21.39
C PRO A 27 -9.76 15.70 21.52
N GLY A 28 -10.36 15.20 20.44
CA GLY A 28 -11.03 13.89 20.41
C GLY A 28 -10.16 12.71 19.95
N PHE A 29 -8.90 12.96 19.55
CA PHE A 29 -8.01 11.87 19.15
C PHE A 29 -6.93 11.64 20.21
N PRO A 30 -6.66 10.36 20.56
CA PRO A 30 -5.49 10.05 21.38
C PRO A 30 -4.21 10.49 20.66
N ASP A 31 -3.21 10.84 21.44
CA ASP A 31 -1.96 11.40 20.97
C ASP A 31 -1.23 10.45 20.00
N ALA A 32 -1.53 10.58 18.72
CA ALA A 32 -0.89 9.80 17.65
C ALA A 32 0.61 10.10 17.54
N GLY A 33 1.07 11.20 18.14
CA GLY A 33 2.47 11.59 18.10
C GLY A 33 3.41 10.79 19.00
N ALA A 34 2.88 10.14 20.01
CA ALA A 34 3.69 9.26 20.85
C ALA A 34 3.99 7.93 20.15
N ALA A 35 3.05 7.43 19.33
CA ALA A 35 3.20 6.19 18.58
C ALA A 35 4.11 6.33 17.34
N VAL A 36 4.18 7.52 16.75
CA VAL A 36 5.00 7.76 15.54
C VAL A 36 6.48 7.90 15.84
N ARG A 37 6.87 8.15 17.11
CA ARG A 37 8.26 8.43 17.45
C ARG A 37 9.21 7.23 17.53
N GLU A 38 8.72 6.00 17.49
CA GLU A 38 9.57 4.82 17.66
C GLU A 38 9.41 3.71 16.59
N GLN A 39 8.63 3.94 15.55
CA GLN A 39 8.68 3.02 14.43
C GLN A 39 9.90 3.35 13.56
N THR A 40 11.09 3.00 14.06
CA THR A 40 12.18 2.66 13.16
C THR A 40 11.64 1.58 12.25
N HIS A 41 11.47 1.88 10.96
CA HIS A 41 11.10 0.91 9.94
C HIS A 41 12.20 -0.13 9.77
N THR A 42 12.43 -0.93 10.80
CA THR A 42 13.09 -2.21 10.62
C THR A 42 12.06 -3.08 9.94
N ARG A 43 12.28 -3.38 8.66
CA ARG A 43 11.50 -4.43 7.95
C ARG A 43 11.44 -5.64 8.87
N PRO A 44 10.24 -6.17 9.16
CA PRO A 44 10.15 -7.41 9.90
C PRO A 44 10.95 -8.46 9.13
N THR A 45 11.97 -9.01 9.74
CA THR A 45 12.72 -10.14 9.19
C THR A 45 12.02 -11.43 9.65
N GLY A 46 10.85 -11.71 9.08
CA GLY A 46 10.10 -12.90 9.46
C GLY A 46 8.67 -12.90 8.93
N ALA A 47 7.94 -13.95 9.26
CA ALA A 47 6.56 -14.12 8.85
C ALA A 47 5.67 -12.98 9.35
N VAL A 48 4.82 -12.46 8.47
CA VAL A 48 3.83 -11.42 8.78
C VAL A 48 2.41 -11.93 8.54
N ASP A 49 1.43 -11.39 9.27
CA ASP A 49 0.05 -11.75 9.03
C ASP A 49 -0.46 -11.16 7.71
N VAL A 50 -0.18 -9.88 7.47
CA VAL A 50 -0.66 -9.17 6.29
C VAL A 50 0.49 -8.47 5.56
N LEU A 51 0.63 -8.75 4.27
CA LEU A 51 1.54 -8.05 3.37
C LEU A 51 0.74 -7.16 2.43
N LEU A 52 0.89 -5.83 2.58
CA LEU A 52 0.23 -4.83 1.74
C LEU A 52 1.22 -4.36 0.67
N VAL A 53 0.87 -4.53 -0.61
CA VAL A 53 1.84 -4.45 -1.69
C VAL A 53 1.43 -3.50 -2.81
N ASN A 54 2.35 -2.60 -3.17
CA ASN A 54 2.42 -1.99 -4.49
C ASN A 54 3.50 -2.74 -5.28
N PRO A 55 3.14 -3.65 -6.21
CA PRO A 55 4.10 -4.59 -6.79
C PRO A 55 5.10 -3.93 -7.73
N PRO A 56 6.18 -4.65 -8.11
CA PRO A 56 7.17 -4.13 -9.04
C PRO A 56 6.57 -3.69 -10.37
N SER A 57 7.24 -2.78 -11.02
CA SER A 57 6.87 -2.28 -12.34
C SER A 57 6.92 -3.39 -13.40
N PRO A 58 6.02 -3.34 -14.42
CA PRO A 58 6.11 -4.23 -15.56
C PRO A 58 7.31 -3.94 -16.49
N ASP A 59 7.84 -2.73 -16.46
CA ASP A 59 8.85 -2.23 -17.41
C ASP A 59 10.00 -1.43 -16.75
N GLY A 60 10.11 -1.50 -15.43
CA GLY A 60 11.10 -0.74 -14.65
C GLY A 60 10.76 0.75 -14.45
N GLY A 61 9.70 1.26 -15.07
CA GLY A 61 9.26 2.64 -14.93
C GLY A 61 8.39 2.86 -13.69
N VAL A 62 8.12 4.12 -13.38
CA VAL A 62 7.22 4.49 -12.27
C VAL A 62 5.77 4.39 -12.71
N TRP A 63 5.02 3.44 -12.16
CA TRP A 63 3.60 3.27 -12.38
C TRP A 63 2.78 3.77 -11.19
N ILE A 64 1.80 4.63 -11.48
CA ILE A 64 0.90 5.19 -10.47
C ILE A 64 -0.34 4.30 -10.42
N ARG A 65 -0.58 3.66 -9.26
CA ARG A 65 -1.73 2.76 -9.01
C ARG A 65 -2.72 3.32 -7.99
N THR A 66 -2.59 4.60 -7.61
CA THR A 66 -3.48 5.22 -6.63
C THR A 66 -4.89 5.37 -7.17
N GLN A 67 -5.90 5.29 -6.28
CA GLN A 67 -7.33 5.34 -6.64
C GLN A 67 -7.74 6.60 -7.40
N HIS A 68 -7.14 7.74 -7.12
CA HIS A 68 -7.49 9.01 -7.76
C HIS A 68 -7.02 9.11 -9.21
N ARG A 69 -6.25 8.13 -9.69
CA ARG A 69 -5.80 8.10 -11.08
C ARG A 69 -5.95 6.70 -11.62
N VAL A 70 -6.62 6.61 -12.74
CA VAL A 70 -6.59 5.40 -13.57
C VAL A 70 -5.12 5.08 -13.81
N GLY A 71 -4.66 3.88 -13.43
CA GLY A 71 -3.26 3.50 -13.46
C GLY A 71 -2.56 3.98 -14.74
N ARG A 72 -1.46 4.68 -14.57
CA ARG A 72 -0.65 5.19 -15.67
C ARG A 72 0.83 5.13 -15.36
N ARG A 73 1.64 5.08 -16.40
CA ARG A 73 3.06 5.35 -16.27
C ARG A 73 3.30 6.83 -15.99
N SER A 74 4.09 7.15 -14.98
CA SER A 74 4.53 8.51 -14.72
C SER A 74 5.53 8.94 -15.80
N ARG A 75 5.29 10.08 -16.42
CA ARG A 75 6.24 10.66 -17.39
C ARG A 75 7.34 11.45 -16.68
N GLU A 76 7.02 11.95 -15.50
CA GLU A 76 7.87 12.78 -14.66
C GLU A 76 8.71 11.94 -13.69
N GLU A 77 8.59 10.61 -13.77
CA GLU A 77 9.18 9.65 -12.83
C GLU A 77 8.87 9.95 -11.35
N MET A 78 7.76 10.66 -11.13
CA MET A 78 7.30 11.02 -9.80
C MET A 78 6.64 9.82 -9.12
N VAL A 79 7.17 9.44 -7.98
CA VAL A 79 6.59 8.41 -7.11
C VAL A 79 5.45 9.04 -6.30
N TRP A 80 4.30 8.36 -6.24
CA TRP A 80 3.14 8.77 -5.46
C TRP A 80 3.00 7.91 -4.22
N PRO A 81 2.76 8.51 -3.03
CA PRO A 81 2.55 7.76 -1.81
C PRO A 81 1.38 6.79 -1.95
N GLN A 82 1.52 5.59 -1.41
CA GLN A 82 0.47 4.58 -1.38
C GLN A 82 -0.49 4.82 -0.21
N VAL A 83 -1.30 5.88 -0.30
CA VAL A 83 -2.19 6.34 0.78
C VAL A 83 -3.18 5.24 1.18
N SER A 84 -3.79 4.55 0.21
CA SER A 84 -4.76 3.48 0.50
C SER A 84 -4.12 2.32 1.26
N LEU A 85 -2.87 1.93 0.93
CA LEU A 85 -2.17 0.89 1.68
C LEU A 85 -1.86 1.35 3.11
N ALA A 86 -1.49 2.62 3.30
CA ALA A 86 -1.23 3.18 4.61
C ALA A 86 -2.50 3.27 5.47
N GLN A 87 -3.65 3.64 4.88
CA GLN A 87 -4.94 3.66 5.55
C GLN A 87 -5.36 2.25 5.98
N LEU A 88 -5.25 1.26 5.10
CA LEU A 88 -5.54 -0.14 5.44
C LEU A 88 -4.62 -0.66 6.55
N ALA A 89 -3.33 -0.32 6.50
CA ALA A 89 -2.39 -0.68 7.57
C ALA A 89 -2.79 -0.09 8.93
N ALA A 90 -3.25 1.16 8.94
CA ALA A 90 -3.74 1.79 10.16
C ALA A 90 -4.98 1.10 10.76
N MET A 91 -5.81 0.45 9.94
CA MET A 91 -6.95 -0.34 10.40
C MET A 91 -6.54 -1.68 11.01
N LEU A 92 -5.36 -2.19 10.69
CA LEU A 92 -4.80 -3.45 11.23
C LEU A 92 -4.06 -3.23 12.55
N ASP A 93 -3.82 -1.97 12.94
CA ASP A 93 -3.03 -1.63 14.12
C ASP A 93 -3.62 -2.27 15.40
N GLY A 94 -2.76 -2.95 16.14
CA GLY A 94 -3.12 -3.69 17.36
C GLY A 94 -3.78 -5.07 17.17
N GLY A 95 -4.07 -5.51 15.93
CA GLY A 95 -4.75 -6.78 15.67
C GLY A 95 -3.95 -7.82 14.90
N ALA A 96 -3.03 -7.40 14.04
CA ALA A 96 -2.25 -8.28 13.19
C ALA A 96 -0.87 -7.68 12.90
N SER A 97 0.13 -8.52 12.72
CA SER A 97 1.42 -8.06 12.20
C SER A 97 1.29 -7.75 10.72
N PHE A 98 1.81 -6.60 10.28
CA PHE A 98 1.75 -6.23 8.87
C PHE A 98 3.03 -5.58 8.37
N GLN A 99 3.20 -5.62 7.06
CA GLN A 99 4.26 -4.90 6.36
C GLN A 99 3.68 -4.24 5.10
N ILE A 100 4.05 -2.98 4.86
CA ILE A 100 3.80 -2.29 3.60
C ILE A 100 5.06 -2.40 2.75
N VAL A 101 4.90 -2.77 1.48
CA VAL A 101 5.98 -2.84 0.51
C VAL A 101 5.59 -2.04 -0.73
N ASP A 102 6.26 -0.92 -0.95
CA ASP A 102 6.13 -0.13 -2.18
C ASP A 102 7.32 -0.40 -3.09
N CYS A 103 7.17 -1.41 -3.96
CA CYS A 103 8.24 -1.81 -4.87
C CYS A 103 8.59 -0.73 -5.91
N ILE A 104 7.66 0.18 -6.20
CA ILE A 104 7.93 1.30 -7.11
C ILE A 104 8.83 2.33 -6.42
N ALA A 105 8.50 2.72 -5.20
CA ALA A 105 9.30 3.69 -4.42
C ALA A 105 10.70 3.14 -4.10
N GLU A 106 10.80 1.84 -3.89
CA GLU A 106 12.05 1.17 -3.55
C GLU A 106 12.84 0.70 -4.79
N HIS A 107 12.35 0.95 -6.00
CA HIS A 107 12.95 0.45 -7.25
C HIS A 107 13.23 -1.06 -7.21
N MET A 108 12.33 -1.81 -6.59
CA MET A 108 12.51 -3.24 -6.34
C MET A 108 12.29 -4.05 -7.61
N THR A 109 13.21 -4.96 -7.92
CA THR A 109 13.04 -5.92 -9.02
C THR A 109 12.09 -7.05 -8.64
N TRP A 110 11.61 -7.79 -9.65
CA TRP A 110 10.77 -8.97 -9.41
C TRP A 110 11.49 -10.05 -8.61
N GLU A 111 12.78 -10.26 -8.81
CA GLU A 111 13.59 -11.24 -8.08
C GLU A 111 13.72 -10.89 -6.61
N ALA A 112 13.98 -9.60 -6.32
CA ALA A 112 14.05 -9.10 -4.96
C ALA A 112 12.68 -9.19 -4.25
N PHE A 113 11.60 -8.86 -4.98
CA PHE A 113 10.24 -8.97 -4.48
C PHE A 113 9.84 -10.42 -4.20
N GLU A 114 10.14 -11.36 -5.09
CA GLU A 114 9.88 -12.78 -4.87
C GLU A 114 10.60 -13.29 -3.62
N THR A 115 11.87 -12.90 -3.44
CA THR A 115 12.64 -13.24 -2.25
C THR A 115 11.97 -12.69 -0.98
N LEU A 116 11.53 -11.43 -1.01
CA LEU A 116 10.83 -10.80 0.11
C LEU A 116 9.53 -11.54 0.46
N VAL A 117 8.69 -11.85 -0.53
CA VAL A 117 7.41 -12.54 -0.28
C VAL A 117 7.64 -13.95 0.29
N ARG A 118 8.66 -14.67 -0.20
CA ARG A 118 9.06 -15.98 0.35
C ARG A 118 9.56 -15.90 1.78
N GLN A 119 10.25 -14.83 2.15
CA GLN A 119 10.71 -14.60 3.53
C GLN A 119 9.58 -14.16 4.46
N ALA A 120 8.70 -13.30 3.97
CA ALA A 120 7.58 -12.78 4.73
C ALA A 120 6.50 -13.84 5.01
N MET A 121 6.36 -14.85 4.14
CA MET A 121 5.36 -15.93 4.28
C MET A 121 3.99 -15.42 4.78
N PRO A 122 3.39 -14.43 4.10
CA PRO A 122 2.20 -13.77 4.61
C PRO A 122 1.01 -14.72 4.68
N LYS A 123 0.15 -14.55 5.70
CA LYS A 123 -1.16 -15.21 5.73
C LYS A 123 -2.13 -14.57 4.75
N VAL A 124 -2.04 -13.23 4.63
CA VAL A 124 -2.85 -12.44 3.69
C VAL A 124 -1.91 -11.59 2.83
N TYR A 125 -2.06 -11.68 1.51
CA TYR A 125 -1.43 -10.82 0.52
C TYR A 125 -2.48 -9.87 -0.03
N LEU A 126 -2.28 -8.57 0.12
CA LEU A 126 -3.22 -7.55 -0.32
C LEU A 126 -2.54 -6.59 -1.29
N THR A 127 -3.16 -6.37 -2.45
CA THR A 127 -2.59 -5.50 -3.49
C THR A 127 -3.62 -4.60 -4.15
N GLN A 128 -3.18 -3.41 -4.57
CA GLN A 128 -3.97 -2.51 -5.39
C GLN A 128 -3.76 -2.80 -6.87
N VAL A 129 -4.86 -2.92 -7.63
CA VAL A 129 -4.84 -3.33 -9.03
C VAL A 129 -5.47 -2.28 -9.94
N THR A 130 -4.78 -1.99 -11.02
CA THR A 130 -5.27 -1.09 -12.08
C THR A 130 -5.23 -1.78 -13.45
N ALA A 131 -6.05 -1.33 -14.40
CA ALA A 131 -6.16 -2.00 -15.69
C ALA A 131 -4.83 -2.12 -16.45
N PRO A 132 -3.99 -1.07 -16.57
CA PRO A 132 -2.76 -1.17 -17.36
C PRO A 132 -1.71 -2.11 -16.77
N THR A 133 -1.78 -2.42 -15.46
CA THR A 133 -0.79 -3.27 -14.79
C THR A 133 -1.37 -4.61 -14.34
N LEU A 134 -2.62 -4.91 -14.67
CA LEU A 134 -3.36 -6.08 -14.20
C LEU A 134 -2.55 -7.38 -14.28
N THR A 135 -2.11 -7.76 -15.46
CA THR A 135 -1.38 -9.03 -15.67
C THR A 135 -0.08 -9.07 -14.87
N ASN A 136 0.60 -7.93 -14.77
CA ASN A 136 1.82 -7.80 -13.97
C ASN A 136 1.52 -7.93 -12.48
N ASP A 137 0.46 -7.27 -12.00
CA ASP A 137 0.10 -7.27 -10.58
C ASP A 137 -0.35 -8.68 -10.13
N MET A 138 -1.02 -9.42 -11.01
CA MET A 138 -1.43 -10.80 -10.76
C MET A 138 -0.25 -11.78 -10.61
N ARG A 139 0.96 -11.45 -11.09
CA ARG A 139 2.17 -12.26 -10.79
C ARG A 139 2.42 -12.34 -9.29
N GLY A 140 2.29 -11.22 -8.57
CA GLY A 140 2.42 -11.17 -7.11
C GLY A 140 1.33 -11.98 -6.40
N VAL A 141 0.09 -11.91 -6.90
CA VAL A 141 -1.04 -12.71 -6.40
C VAL A 141 -0.76 -14.20 -6.57
N MET A 142 -0.34 -14.64 -7.76
CA MET A 142 -0.01 -16.04 -8.04
C MET A 142 1.16 -16.54 -7.16
N LEU A 143 2.19 -15.72 -6.98
CA LEU A 143 3.31 -16.04 -6.10
C LEU A 143 2.84 -16.24 -4.66
N ALA A 144 2.12 -15.28 -4.09
CA ALA A 144 1.62 -15.36 -2.73
C ALA A 144 0.68 -16.57 -2.54
N LYS A 145 -0.20 -16.82 -3.51
CA LYS A 145 -1.10 -18.00 -3.51
C LYS A 145 -0.31 -19.30 -3.50
N SER A 146 0.75 -19.41 -4.29
CA SER A 146 1.62 -20.60 -4.31
C SER A 146 2.31 -20.89 -2.98
N LEU A 147 2.45 -19.86 -2.13
CA LEU A 147 3.00 -19.95 -0.77
C LEU A 147 1.93 -20.16 0.31
N GLY A 148 0.66 -20.32 -0.08
CA GLY A 148 -0.44 -20.58 0.84
C GLY A 148 -1.14 -19.36 1.40
N ALA A 149 -0.81 -18.15 0.93
CA ALA A 149 -1.49 -16.93 1.36
C ALA A 149 -2.94 -16.87 0.85
N GLN A 150 -3.82 -16.27 1.63
CA GLN A 150 -5.08 -15.74 1.13
C GLN A 150 -4.80 -14.44 0.35
N THR A 151 -5.32 -14.36 -0.87
CA THR A 151 -5.01 -13.25 -1.78
C THR A 151 -6.20 -12.30 -1.92
N VAL A 152 -5.93 -11.01 -1.76
CA VAL A 152 -6.93 -9.95 -1.78
C VAL A 152 -6.50 -8.85 -2.74
N ALA A 153 -7.41 -8.41 -3.59
CA ALA A 153 -7.21 -7.26 -4.46
C ALA A 153 -8.28 -6.20 -4.25
N PHE A 154 -7.89 -4.95 -4.42
CA PHE A 154 -8.79 -3.80 -4.50
C PHE A 154 -8.32 -2.85 -5.61
N GLY A 155 -9.10 -1.84 -5.93
CA GLY A 155 -8.69 -0.79 -6.84
C GLY A 155 -9.61 -0.60 -8.05
N THR A 156 -9.16 0.27 -8.95
CA THR A 156 -9.99 0.79 -10.04
C THR A 156 -10.35 -0.23 -11.12
N HIS A 157 -9.56 -1.30 -11.28
CA HIS A 157 -9.88 -2.36 -12.23
C HIS A 157 -10.88 -3.36 -11.65
N VAL A 158 -10.61 -3.87 -10.45
CA VAL A 158 -11.40 -4.98 -9.87
C VAL A 158 -12.77 -4.54 -9.36
N THR A 159 -12.95 -3.26 -9.05
CA THR A 159 -14.24 -2.72 -8.61
C THR A 159 -15.35 -2.86 -9.66
N PRO A 160 -15.17 -2.46 -10.93
CA PRO A 160 -16.18 -2.66 -11.97
C PRO A 160 -16.22 -4.08 -12.56
N MET A 161 -15.13 -4.83 -12.51
CA MET A 161 -14.98 -6.12 -13.17
C MET A 161 -14.58 -7.27 -12.21
N PRO A 162 -15.28 -7.46 -11.08
CA PRO A 162 -14.83 -8.43 -10.08
C PRO A 162 -14.95 -9.88 -10.56
N MET A 163 -16.05 -10.23 -11.21
CA MET A 163 -16.33 -11.61 -11.62
C MET A 163 -15.43 -12.04 -12.79
N GLU A 164 -15.21 -11.17 -13.74
CA GLU A 164 -14.31 -11.38 -14.86
C GLU A 164 -12.88 -11.55 -14.36
N THR A 165 -12.44 -10.67 -13.46
CA THR A 165 -11.09 -10.74 -12.88
C THR A 165 -10.86 -12.04 -12.11
N MET A 166 -11.79 -12.45 -11.26
CA MET A 166 -11.67 -13.70 -10.50
C MET A 166 -11.70 -14.94 -11.41
N ARG A 167 -12.48 -14.91 -12.49
CA ARG A 167 -12.53 -16.01 -13.47
C ARG A 167 -11.20 -16.12 -14.22
N ASP A 168 -10.63 -14.97 -14.65
CA ASP A 168 -9.41 -14.94 -15.43
C ASP A 168 -8.16 -15.18 -14.60
N PHE A 169 -8.23 -14.90 -13.28
CA PHE A 169 -7.15 -15.08 -12.32
C PHE A 169 -7.59 -15.88 -11.09
N PRO A 170 -7.70 -17.23 -11.20
CA PRO A 170 -8.21 -18.08 -10.11
C PRO A 170 -7.35 -18.10 -8.84
N ALA A 171 -6.13 -17.54 -8.91
CA ALA A 171 -5.28 -17.36 -7.74
C ALA A 171 -5.76 -16.23 -6.80
N LEU A 172 -6.72 -15.41 -7.23
CA LEU A 172 -7.30 -14.33 -6.46
C LEU A 172 -8.51 -14.85 -5.66
N ASP A 173 -8.44 -14.78 -4.32
CA ASP A 173 -9.47 -15.31 -3.45
C ASP A 173 -10.58 -14.29 -3.16
N LEU A 174 -10.22 -13.03 -2.97
CA LEU A 174 -11.14 -11.98 -2.57
C LEU A 174 -10.91 -10.68 -3.35
N ILE A 175 -11.99 -9.96 -3.58
CA ILE A 175 -11.96 -8.59 -4.12
C ILE A 175 -12.73 -7.68 -3.18
N VAL A 176 -12.09 -6.59 -2.77
CA VAL A 176 -12.74 -5.47 -2.11
C VAL A 176 -13.16 -4.45 -3.17
N ARG A 177 -14.46 -4.16 -3.24
CA ARG A 177 -15.03 -3.22 -4.21
C ARG A 177 -15.20 -1.86 -3.57
N GLY A 178 -14.91 -0.81 -4.32
CA GLY A 178 -15.01 0.57 -3.83
C GLY A 178 -13.81 0.98 -2.99
N GLU A 179 -14.08 1.75 -1.96
CA GLU A 179 -13.08 2.23 -1.01
C GLU A 179 -12.81 1.16 0.04
N PRO A 180 -11.59 0.60 0.10
CA PRO A 180 -11.31 -0.55 0.96
C PRO A 180 -11.23 -0.21 2.45
N GLU A 181 -11.24 1.08 2.80
CA GLU A 181 -11.19 1.62 4.16
C GLU A 181 -12.56 1.93 4.77
N LEU A 182 -13.67 1.59 4.09
CA LEU A 182 -15.05 1.87 4.55
C LEU A 182 -15.71 0.67 5.24
#